data_9b823f6280139194c3b2dc3f9b8bb676
#
_entry.id   9b823f6280139194c3b2dc3f9b8bb676
#
_cell.length_a   1.000
_cell.length_b   1.000
_cell.length_c   1.000
_cell.angle_alpha   90.00
_cell.angle_beta   90.00
_cell.angle_gamma   90.00
#
_symmetry.space_group_name_H-M   'P 1'
#
loop_
_entity.id
_entity.type
_entity.pdbx_description
1 polymer ?
#
loop_
_entity_poly.entity_id
_entity_poly.type
_entity_poly.pdbx_seq_one_letter_code
_entity_poly.pdbx_strand_id
1 'polypeptide(L)'
;MEHFGVNEVSEDIQRIPTDLEVCEVQTIDEEKVNRLRPRMMETEGVAPLFKALADDTRAKIIYALALEGELCVCDVAATINSSIPNTSHHLRLLKNMGLARYRKNGKLVYYSLDDDHVRHLIMCGIEHAAELKQSKP
;
A
#
# COMPACT_ATOMS: atom_id res chain seq x y z
N MET A 1 18.78 -11.20 18.99
CA MET A 1 17.74 -10.60 18.16
C MET A 1 16.38 -10.63 18.78
N GLU A 2 15.91 -11.82 19.11
CA GLU A 2 14.60 -11.95 19.68
C GLU A 2 14.51 -11.32 21.07
N HIS A 3 15.56 -11.49 21.87
CA HIS A 3 15.60 -10.90 23.20
C HIS A 3 15.57 -9.38 23.16
N PHE A 4 16.24 -8.82 22.18
CA PHE A 4 16.34 -7.38 22.03
C PHE A 4 14.97 -6.75 21.82
N GLY A 5 14.18 -7.28 20.89
CA GLY A 5 12.86 -6.73 20.62
C GLY A 5 11.90 -6.88 21.79
N VAL A 6 11.93 -8.05 22.45
CA VAL A 6 11.03 -8.31 23.55
C VAL A 6 11.31 -7.36 24.73
N ASN A 7 12.57 -7.18 25.04
CA ASN A 7 12.93 -6.31 26.17
C ASN A 7 12.54 -4.87 25.92
N GLU A 8 12.76 -4.39 24.69
CA GLU A 8 12.40 -3.02 24.37
C GLU A 8 10.89 -2.80 24.47
N VAL A 9 10.11 -3.73 23.94
CA VAL A 9 8.66 -3.61 23.98
C VAL A 9 8.17 -3.60 25.43
N SER A 10 8.74 -4.45 26.27
CA SER A 10 8.35 -4.50 27.69
C SER A 10 8.63 -3.19 28.40
N GLU A 11 9.80 -2.62 28.16
CA GLU A 11 10.17 -1.36 28.78
C GLU A 11 9.26 -0.21 28.33
N ASP A 12 8.96 -0.19 27.06
CA ASP A 12 8.08 0.83 26.50
C ASP A 12 6.69 0.73 27.11
N ILE A 13 6.16 -0.48 27.23
CA ILE A 13 4.84 -0.70 27.82
C ILE A 13 4.80 -0.20 29.26
N GLN A 14 5.86 -0.41 30.02
CA GLN A 14 5.92 0.04 31.40
C GLN A 14 5.89 1.55 31.53
N ARG A 15 6.33 2.27 30.51
CA ARG A 15 6.35 3.73 30.51
C ARG A 15 5.09 4.37 29.97
N ILE A 16 4.20 3.56 29.37
CA ILE A 16 2.99 4.09 28.78
C ILE A 16 2.03 4.57 29.87
N PRO A 17 1.46 5.77 29.70
CA PRO A 17 0.49 6.29 30.69
C PRO A 17 -0.71 5.39 30.83
N THR A 18 -1.30 5.38 32.03
CA THR A 18 -2.43 4.49 32.36
C THR A 18 -3.71 4.85 31.63
N ASP A 19 -3.79 6.05 31.04
CA ASP A 19 -4.99 6.47 30.30
C ASP A 19 -5.03 5.91 28.87
N LEU A 20 -3.99 5.21 28.43
CA LEU A 20 -3.97 4.56 27.13
C LEU A 20 -4.62 3.18 27.19
N GLU A 21 -5.10 2.74 26.02
CA GLU A 21 -5.78 1.44 25.91
C GLU A 21 -4.75 0.32 25.84
N VAL A 22 -4.22 -0.04 27.00
CA VAL A 22 -3.24 -1.12 27.12
C VAL A 22 -3.71 -2.13 28.16
N CYS A 23 -3.12 -3.32 28.12
CA CYS A 23 -3.44 -4.34 29.09
C CYS A 23 -2.99 -3.90 30.47
N GLU A 24 -3.86 -4.09 31.48
CA GLU A 24 -3.51 -3.73 32.87
C GLU A 24 -2.47 -4.68 33.45
N VAL A 25 -2.46 -5.92 32.98
CA VAL A 25 -1.43 -6.90 33.40
C VAL A 25 -0.64 -7.31 32.18
N GLN A 26 0.66 -7.49 32.37
CA GLN A 26 1.54 -7.88 31.28
C GLN A 26 1.56 -9.39 31.17
N THR A 27 0.78 -9.90 30.23
CA THR A 27 0.71 -11.34 29.99
C THR A 27 0.58 -11.58 28.49
N ILE A 28 1.13 -12.66 28.02
CA ILE A 28 1.01 -13.04 26.61
C ILE A 28 0.40 -14.42 26.50
N ASP A 29 -0.30 -14.66 25.42
CA ASP A 29 -0.78 -15.98 25.06
C ASP A 29 0.32 -16.64 24.23
N GLU A 30 1.09 -17.53 24.86
CA GLU A 30 2.27 -18.08 24.22
C GLU A 30 1.93 -18.91 22.99
N GLU A 31 0.80 -19.61 22.99
CA GLU A 31 0.40 -20.38 21.83
C GLU A 31 0.16 -19.49 20.62
N LYS A 32 -0.54 -18.37 20.82
CA LYS A 32 -0.80 -17.42 19.73
C LYS A 32 0.49 -16.81 19.22
N VAL A 33 1.34 -16.37 20.15
CA VAL A 33 2.60 -15.72 19.79
C VAL A 33 3.49 -16.69 19.02
N ASN A 34 3.57 -17.93 19.48
CA ASN A 34 4.40 -18.93 18.82
C ASN A 34 3.90 -19.30 17.41
N ARG A 35 2.58 -19.21 17.18
CA ARG A 35 2.01 -19.40 15.85
C ARG A 35 2.31 -18.21 14.94
N LEU A 36 2.24 -17.01 15.47
CA LEU A 36 2.33 -15.79 14.67
C LEU A 36 3.75 -15.37 14.36
N ARG A 37 4.63 -15.48 15.35
CA ARG A 37 6.00 -14.95 15.21
C ARG A 37 6.74 -15.47 13.99
N PRO A 38 6.73 -16.78 13.70
CA PRO A 38 7.44 -17.26 12.50
C PRO A 38 6.86 -16.73 11.20
N ARG A 39 5.59 -16.36 11.21
CA ARG A 39 4.92 -15.88 10.00
C ARG A 39 5.19 -14.41 9.72
N MET A 40 5.80 -13.68 10.65
CA MET A 40 6.08 -12.26 10.44
C MET A 40 7.04 -12.02 9.28
N MET A 41 7.85 -13.01 8.94
CA MET A 41 8.74 -12.93 7.78
C MET A 41 7.98 -12.84 6.46
N GLU A 42 6.73 -13.27 6.44
CA GLU A 42 5.90 -13.20 5.24
C GLU A 42 5.60 -11.76 4.83
N THR A 43 5.80 -10.80 5.74
CA THR A 43 5.56 -9.38 5.41
C THR A 43 6.70 -8.74 4.65
N GLU A 44 7.80 -9.47 4.43
CA GLU A 44 8.93 -8.92 3.70
C GLU A 44 8.49 -8.47 2.30
N GLY A 45 8.84 -7.24 1.93
CA GLY A 45 8.45 -6.67 0.65
C GLY A 45 7.11 -5.96 0.64
N VAL A 46 6.31 -6.10 1.71
CA VAL A 46 4.98 -5.48 1.76
C VAL A 46 5.05 -3.98 1.97
N ALA A 47 5.93 -3.53 2.87
CA ALA A 47 6.03 -2.10 3.15
C ALA A 47 6.41 -1.26 1.92
N PRO A 48 7.40 -1.68 1.10
CA PRO A 48 7.68 -0.96 -0.14
C PRO A 48 6.49 -0.88 -1.09
N LEU A 49 5.69 -1.94 -1.17
CA LEU A 49 4.49 -1.95 -1.98
C LEU A 49 3.52 -0.85 -1.54
N PHE A 50 3.21 -0.78 -0.25
CA PHE A 50 2.31 0.25 0.27
C PHE A 50 2.91 1.64 0.14
N LYS A 51 4.21 1.78 0.23
CA LYS A 51 4.87 3.06 0.00
C LYS A 51 4.64 3.55 -1.43
N ALA A 52 4.69 2.65 -2.40
CA ALA A 52 4.43 3.02 -3.78
C ALA A 52 3.01 3.54 -3.96
N LEU A 53 2.06 2.97 -3.25
CA LEU A 53 0.66 3.38 -3.32
C LEU A 53 0.37 4.63 -2.50
N ALA A 54 1.22 4.97 -1.55
CA ALA A 54 1.00 6.06 -0.61
C ALA A 54 1.48 7.40 -1.19
N ASP A 55 1.10 7.67 -2.43
CA ASP A 55 1.37 8.91 -3.14
C ASP A 55 0.09 9.27 -3.89
N ASP A 56 -0.37 10.50 -3.74
CA ASP A 56 -1.64 10.91 -4.31
C ASP A 56 -1.69 10.70 -5.83
N THR A 57 -0.63 11.08 -6.52
CA THR A 57 -0.57 10.95 -7.97
C THR A 57 -0.58 9.48 -8.39
N ARG A 58 0.22 8.65 -7.75
CA ARG A 58 0.27 7.24 -8.10
C ARG A 58 -1.01 6.52 -7.75
N ALA A 59 -1.67 6.89 -6.64
CA ALA A 59 -2.96 6.32 -6.31
C ALA A 59 -4.00 6.61 -7.39
N LYS A 60 -4.00 7.85 -7.91
CA LYS A 60 -4.91 8.22 -9.00
C LYS A 60 -4.61 7.44 -10.27
N ILE A 61 -3.34 7.26 -10.59
CA ILE A 61 -2.94 6.49 -11.77
C ILE A 61 -3.44 5.05 -11.65
N ILE A 62 -3.17 4.42 -10.51
CA ILE A 62 -3.55 3.03 -10.32
C ILE A 62 -5.06 2.87 -10.36
N TYR A 63 -5.78 3.80 -9.77
CA TYR A 63 -7.24 3.76 -9.80
C TYR A 63 -7.77 3.89 -11.23
N ALA A 64 -7.21 4.81 -12.01
CA ALA A 64 -7.62 4.96 -13.41
C ALA A 64 -7.39 3.68 -14.21
N LEU A 65 -6.23 3.05 -14.00
CA LEU A 65 -5.93 1.79 -14.67
C LEU A 65 -6.81 0.65 -14.18
N ALA A 66 -7.19 0.66 -12.90
CA ALA A 66 -8.10 -0.35 -12.36
C ALA A 66 -9.48 -0.24 -13.00
N LEU A 67 -9.95 0.98 -13.21
CA LEU A 67 -11.27 1.22 -13.78
C LEU A 67 -11.33 0.90 -15.27
N GLU A 68 -10.32 1.31 -16.02
CA GLU A 68 -10.35 1.21 -17.49
C GLU A 68 -9.64 -0.03 -18.04
N GLY A 69 -8.73 -0.60 -17.27
CA GLY A 69 -7.97 -1.78 -17.69
C GLY A 69 -6.67 -1.42 -18.37
N GLU A 70 -6.71 -0.55 -19.39
CA GLU A 70 -5.51 -0.14 -20.13
C GLU A 70 -5.70 1.27 -20.63
N LEU A 71 -4.66 2.10 -20.49
CA LEU A 71 -4.67 3.49 -20.94
C LEU A 71 -3.31 3.86 -21.51
N CYS A 72 -3.29 4.67 -22.58
CA CYS A 72 -2.03 5.21 -23.03
C CYS A 72 -1.56 6.33 -22.09
N VAL A 73 -0.27 6.63 -22.14
CA VAL A 73 0.33 7.62 -21.24
C VAL A 73 -0.36 8.98 -21.37
N CYS A 74 -0.72 9.37 -22.57
CA CYS A 74 -1.39 10.64 -22.80
C CYS A 74 -2.74 10.72 -22.08
N ASP A 75 -3.50 9.62 -22.16
CA ASP A 75 -4.81 9.55 -21.52
C ASP A 75 -4.68 9.54 -19.99
N VAL A 76 -3.68 8.87 -19.46
CA VAL A 76 -3.42 8.91 -18.03
C VAL A 76 -3.10 10.33 -17.59
N ALA A 77 -2.19 10.99 -18.30
CA ALA A 77 -1.80 12.35 -17.97
C ALA A 77 -3.00 13.30 -17.96
N ALA A 78 -3.86 13.19 -18.98
CA ALA A 78 -5.06 14.00 -19.05
C ALA A 78 -6.01 13.69 -17.90
N THR A 79 -6.18 12.42 -17.58
CA THR A 79 -7.10 11.99 -16.52
C THR A 79 -6.70 12.53 -15.16
N ILE A 80 -5.40 12.52 -14.84
CA ILE A 80 -4.93 12.99 -13.54
C ILE A 80 -4.52 14.48 -13.57
N ASN A 81 -4.69 15.13 -14.71
CA ASN A 81 -4.36 16.54 -14.90
C ASN A 81 -2.90 16.83 -14.56
N SER A 82 -2.00 16.07 -15.15
CA SER A 82 -0.56 16.18 -14.94
C SER A 82 0.16 16.24 -16.26
N SER A 83 1.42 16.66 -16.25
CA SER A 83 2.23 16.69 -17.46
C SER A 83 2.57 15.28 -17.90
N ILE A 84 2.86 15.13 -19.19
CA ILE A 84 3.27 13.82 -19.73
C ILE A 84 4.58 13.36 -19.10
N PRO A 85 5.62 14.20 -18.96
CA PRO A 85 6.85 13.75 -18.31
C PRO A 85 6.64 13.28 -16.87
N ASN A 86 5.84 14.01 -16.08
CA ASN A 86 5.59 13.63 -14.69
C ASN A 86 4.80 12.33 -14.63
N THR A 87 3.79 12.19 -15.47
CA THR A 87 2.99 10.97 -15.55
C THR A 87 3.85 9.78 -15.95
N SER A 88 4.68 9.96 -16.97
CA SER A 88 5.57 8.91 -17.44
C SER A 88 6.55 8.48 -16.35
N HIS A 89 7.05 9.43 -15.57
CA HIS A 89 7.93 9.14 -14.45
C HIS A 89 7.25 8.23 -13.42
N HIS A 90 6.04 8.59 -13.02
CA HIS A 90 5.30 7.78 -12.04
C HIS A 90 4.94 6.40 -12.59
N LEU A 91 4.54 6.33 -13.85
CA LEU A 91 4.22 5.04 -14.48
C LEU A 91 5.44 4.14 -14.53
N ARG A 92 6.62 4.71 -14.81
CA ARG A 92 7.86 3.94 -14.85
C ARG A 92 8.22 3.42 -13.47
N LEU A 93 8.02 4.21 -12.42
CA LEU A 93 8.22 3.75 -11.06
C LEU A 93 7.33 2.56 -10.74
N LEU A 94 6.06 2.65 -11.09
CA LEU A 94 5.12 1.57 -10.85
C LEU A 94 5.52 0.31 -11.61
N LYS A 95 5.96 0.46 -12.85
CA LYS A 95 6.44 -0.67 -13.63
C LYS A 95 7.66 -1.32 -12.98
N ASN A 96 8.62 -0.50 -12.55
CA ASN A 96 9.85 -1.01 -11.94
C ASN A 96 9.61 -1.72 -10.63
N MET A 97 8.49 -1.42 -9.96
CA MET A 97 8.12 -2.07 -8.72
C MET A 97 7.19 -3.28 -8.93
N GLY A 98 6.93 -3.63 -10.19
CA GLY A 98 6.11 -4.78 -10.49
C GLY A 98 4.61 -4.55 -10.32
N LEU A 99 4.17 -3.30 -10.29
CA LEU A 99 2.76 -2.96 -10.11
C LEU A 99 2.04 -2.67 -11.43
N ALA A 100 2.80 -2.30 -12.44
CA ALA A 100 2.25 -1.99 -13.76
C ALA A 100 3.13 -2.58 -14.84
N ARG A 101 2.56 -2.75 -16.00
CA ARG A 101 3.28 -3.21 -17.19
C ARG A 101 2.85 -2.35 -18.37
N TYR A 102 3.61 -2.39 -19.44
CA TYR A 102 3.31 -1.57 -20.60
C TYR A 102 3.49 -2.36 -21.88
N ARG A 103 2.88 -1.85 -22.93
CA ARG A 103 3.12 -2.33 -24.30
C ARG A 103 3.15 -1.14 -25.24
N LYS A 104 3.86 -1.29 -26.34
CA LYS A 104 3.91 -0.26 -27.37
C LYS A 104 3.00 -0.66 -28.52
N ASN A 105 2.30 0.32 -29.07
CA ASN A 105 1.51 0.14 -30.26
C ASN A 105 1.78 1.34 -31.15
N GLY A 106 2.69 1.16 -32.12
CA GLY A 106 3.16 2.27 -32.93
C GLY A 106 3.88 3.30 -32.09
N LYS A 107 3.39 4.52 -32.09
CA LYS A 107 3.97 5.61 -31.33
C LYS A 107 3.34 5.77 -29.95
N LEU A 108 2.38 4.94 -29.61
CA LEU A 108 1.67 5.02 -28.34
C LEU A 108 2.19 3.97 -27.37
N VAL A 109 2.24 4.35 -26.09
CA VAL A 109 2.63 3.46 -25.02
C VAL A 109 1.43 3.31 -24.08
N TYR A 110 1.00 2.08 -23.87
CA TYR A 110 -0.16 1.75 -23.04
C TYR A 110 0.30 1.07 -21.78
N TYR A 111 -0.28 1.48 -20.66
CA TYR A 111 -0.02 0.87 -19.36
C TYR A 111 -1.26 0.15 -18.86
N SER A 112 -1.04 -0.90 -18.08
CA SER A 112 -2.09 -1.63 -17.38
C SER A 112 -1.52 -2.11 -16.05
N LEU A 113 -2.40 -2.49 -15.12
CA LEU A 113 -1.94 -3.06 -13.85
C LEU A 113 -1.37 -4.46 -14.11
N ASP A 114 -0.37 -4.81 -13.31
CA ASP A 114 0.34 -6.07 -13.53
C ASP A 114 -0.54 -7.28 -13.26
N ASP A 115 -1.37 -7.20 -12.20
CA ASP A 115 -2.26 -8.30 -11.87
C ASP A 115 -3.49 -7.81 -11.09
N ASP A 116 -4.39 -8.75 -10.78
CA ASP A 116 -5.62 -8.45 -10.06
C ASP A 116 -5.39 -8.09 -8.60
N HIS A 117 -4.27 -8.49 -8.02
CA HIS A 117 -3.98 -8.13 -6.64
C HIS A 117 -3.86 -6.61 -6.47
N VAL A 118 -3.17 -5.95 -7.42
CA VAL A 118 -3.02 -4.50 -7.39
C VAL A 118 -4.38 -3.82 -7.54
N ARG A 119 -5.21 -4.35 -8.45
CA ARG A 119 -6.57 -3.84 -8.65
C ARG A 119 -7.37 -3.93 -7.35
N HIS A 120 -7.35 -5.09 -6.69
CA HIS A 120 -8.10 -5.28 -5.46
C HIS A 120 -7.63 -4.34 -4.36
N LEU A 121 -6.32 -4.11 -4.25
CA LEU A 121 -5.78 -3.21 -3.25
C LEU A 121 -6.34 -1.80 -3.39
N ILE A 122 -6.31 -1.24 -4.61
CA ILE A 122 -6.79 0.12 -4.80
C ILE A 122 -8.30 0.20 -4.63
N MET A 123 -9.04 -0.80 -5.11
CA MET A 123 -10.49 -0.79 -4.97
C MET A 123 -10.91 -0.87 -3.51
N CYS A 124 -10.27 -1.72 -2.71
CA CYS A 124 -10.52 -1.78 -1.27
C CYS A 124 -10.19 -0.45 -0.60
N GLY A 125 -9.10 0.17 -1.00
CA GLY A 125 -8.71 1.47 -0.45
C GLY A 125 -9.74 2.55 -0.74
N ILE A 126 -10.27 2.57 -1.95
CA ILE A 126 -11.30 3.52 -2.35
C ILE A 126 -12.56 3.33 -1.50
N GLU A 127 -13.01 2.09 -1.36
CA GLU A 127 -14.20 1.79 -0.57
C GLU A 127 -14.01 2.20 0.89
N HIS A 128 -12.89 1.85 1.47
CA HIS A 128 -12.63 2.15 2.88
C HIS A 128 -12.54 3.66 3.11
N ALA A 129 -11.86 4.38 2.21
CA ALA A 129 -11.77 5.83 2.31
C ALA A 129 -13.15 6.50 2.25
N ALA A 130 -14.03 5.97 1.38
CA ALA A 130 -15.39 6.49 1.29
C ALA A 130 -16.17 6.26 2.59
N GLU A 131 -16.01 5.08 3.21
CA GLU A 131 -16.65 4.77 4.48
C GLU A 131 -16.16 5.69 5.59
N LEU A 132 -14.86 5.97 5.63
CA LEU A 132 -14.32 6.89 6.63
C LEU A 132 -14.90 8.29 6.51
N LYS A 133 -15.16 8.76 5.30
CA LYS A 133 -15.79 10.05 5.09
C LYS A 133 -17.22 10.07 5.56
N GLN A 134 -17.95 8.98 5.38
CA GLN A 134 -19.35 8.88 5.79
C GLN A 134 -19.52 8.80 7.30
N SER A 135 -18.54 8.21 8.00
CA SER A 135 -18.64 8.02 9.44
C SER A 135 -18.23 9.26 10.24
N LYS A 136 -17.74 10.29 9.57
CA LYS A 136 -17.43 11.56 10.25
C LYS A 136 -18.71 12.34 10.52
N PRO A 137 -18.88 12.85 11.75
CA PRO A 137 -20.05 13.66 12.10
C PRO A 137 -20.07 15.00 11.38
#